data_19042d6b46e849e52c2d292f81ad68f1
#
_entry.id   19042d6b46e849e52c2d292f81ad68f1
#
_cell.length_a   1.000
_cell.length_b   1.000
_cell.length_c   1.000
_cell.angle_alpha   90.00
_cell.angle_beta   90.00
_cell.angle_gamma   90.00
#
_symmetry.space_group_name_H-M   'P 1'
#
loop_
_entity.id
_entity.type
_entity.pdbx_description
1 polymer ?
#
loop_
_entity_poly.entity_id
_entity_poly.type
_entity_poly.pdbx_seq_one_letter_code
_entity_poly.pdbx_strand_id
1 'polypeptide(L)'
;MSSRYTFTSESVTEGHPDKMADQISDSVLDALLAEDPNSRVACETLLTTGLVLVAGEITTTTYVDIPTLVRQVVLDIGYDNDAYGINGKTCGVMVALDEQSPNIGQGVDNAFEVRAGTGGEDQLNAQGAGDQGMMFGYACDETPDLMPLPIWLAHRLAQRLAQVRRVGVLPYLRPDGKTQVSVTYDNGRPVALETVLISTQHDPGIDIETLLLPDLRDNVIHPLLPTDLDTDGLRILANPTGIFELGGPHADTGLTGRKIIVDTYGGMARHGGGAFSGKDPSKVDRSAAYAARWVAKHVVAAGAASRCEVQVAYAIGVARPVSLLVETFGTEKVDPGKIATAVDEIFDLRPAAIVRDLELRRPIYRKTSAYGHFGRSDKEFTWEDTSRVDDLKQALGL
;
A
#
# COMPACT_ATOMS: atom_id res chain seq x y z
N MET A 1 -32.27 -14.78 3.38
CA MET A 1 -31.91 -14.37 4.76
C MET A 1 -30.94 -13.19 4.63
N SER A 2 -31.19 -12.08 5.33
CA SER A 2 -30.25 -10.97 5.41
C SER A 2 -28.92 -11.48 5.95
N SER A 3 -27.83 -11.27 5.23
CA SER A 3 -26.48 -11.63 5.71
C SER A 3 -25.88 -10.44 6.43
N ARG A 4 -26.22 -10.26 7.71
CA ARG A 4 -25.61 -9.25 8.56
C ARG A 4 -24.35 -9.79 9.22
N TYR A 5 -23.23 -9.03 9.09
CA TYR A 5 -21.94 -9.41 9.67
C TYR A 5 -21.12 -8.15 9.96
N THR A 6 -20.16 -8.27 10.85
CA THR A 6 -19.18 -7.20 11.13
C THR A 6 -17.85 -7.53 10.47
N PHE A 7 -17.27 -6.55 9.79
CA PHE A 7 -15.95 -6.67 9.18
C PHE A 7 -14.99 -5.61 9.78
N THR A 8 -13.75 -6.01 10.03
CA THR A 8 -12.76 -5.16 10.71
C THR A 8 -11.49 -5.05 9.88
N SER A 9 -11.00 -3.82 9.73
CA SER A 9 -9.67 -3.54 9.16
C SER A 9 -8.86 -2.69 10.13
N GLU A 10 -7.55 -2.73 9.97
CA GLU A 10 -6.60 -1.92 10.75
C GLU A 10 -5.65 -1.14 9.86
N SER A 11 -5.11 -0.06 10.40
CA SER A 11 -4.01 0.70 9.80
C SER A 11 -3.03 1.12 10.89
N VAL A 12 -1.87 1.64 10.47
CA VAL A 12 -0.82 2.12 11.35
C VAL A 12 -0.30 3.46 10.88
N THR A 13 0.28 4.23 11.81
CA THR A 13 0.93 5.50 11.48
C THR A 13 2.27 5.30 10.77
N GLU A 14 2.79 6.36 10.20
CA GLU A 14 4.12 6.43 9.61
C GLU A 14 5.26 6.07 10.59
N GLY A 15 5.02 6.24 11.90
CA GLY A 15 6.00 5.94 12.96
C GLY A 15 5.94 4.51 13.49
N HIS A 16 5.04 3.66 12.99
CA HIS A 16 5.07 2.24 13.29
C HIS A 16 6.36 1.60 12.73
N PRO A 17 7.05 0.72 13.49
CA PRO A 17 8.35 0.17 13.07
C PRO A 17 8.36 -0.43 11.65
N ASP A 18 7.37 -1.26 11.29
CA ASP A 18 7.30 -1.82 9.95
C ASP A 18 7.12 -0.74 8.87
N LYS A 19 6.35 0.31 9.15
CA LYS A 19 6.17 1.43 8.19
C LYS A 19 7.37 2.35 8.12
N MET A 20 8.16 2.46 9.17
CA MET A 20 9.47 3.09 9.11
C MET A 20 10.40 2.32 8.18
N ALA A 21 10.43 0.98 8.26
CA ALA A 21 11.20 0.12 7.38
C ALA A 21 10.79 0.30 5.90
N ASP A 22 9.48 0.30 5.63
CA ASP A 22 8.93 0.54 4.29
C ASP A 22 9.34 1.91 3.74
N GLN A 23 9.24 2.97 4.55
CA GLN A 23 9.62 4.33 4.15
C GLN A 23 11.12 4.44 3.86
N ILE A 24 11.96 3.78 4.62
CA ILE A 24 13.41 3.76 4.37
C ILE A 24 13.70 3.05 3.05
N SER A 25 13.16 1.85 2.84
CA SER A 25 13.35 1.06 1.62
C SER A 25 12.86 1.80 0.37
N ASP A 26 11.69 2.42 0.43
CA ASP A 26 11.15 3.21 -0.69
C ASP A 26 11.87 4.55 -0.88
N SER A 27 12.46 5.13 0.16
CA SER A 27 13.31 6.32 0.01
C SER A 27 14.63 6.00 -0.71
N VAL A 28 15.20 4.83 -0.46
CA VAL A 28 16.38 4.34 -1.20
C VAL A 28 16.00 4.13 -2.68
N LEU A 29 14.87 3.49 -2.94
CA LEU A 29 14.36 3.30 -4.30
C LEU A 29 14.16 4.63 -5.03
N ASP A 30 13.48 5.59 -4.41
CA ASP A 30 13.20 6.90 -5.02
C ASP A 30 14.49 7.69 -5.31
N ALA A 31 15.48 7.65 -4.39
CA ALA A 31 16.75 8.32 -4.59
C ALA A 31 17.54 7.73 -5.79
N LEU A 32 17.45 6.42 -5.99
CA LEU A 32 18.07 5.75 -7.12
C LEU A 32 17.36 6.05 -8.44
N LEU A 33 16.02 5.95 -8.46
CA LEU A 33 15.22 6.20 -9.67
C LEU A 33 15.28 7.66 -10.13
N ALA A 34 15.49 8.61 -9.22
CA ALA A 34 15.65 10.02 -9.56
C ALA A 34 16.85 10.29 -10.48
N GLU A 35 17.93 9.53 -10.31
CA GLU A 35 19.19 9.69 -11.05
C GLU A 35 19.35 8.62 -12.15
N ASP A 36 18.85 7.41 -11.91
CA ASP A 36 18.87 6.28 -12.85
C ASP A 36 17.51 5.58 -12.89
N PRO A 37 16.62 5.98 -13.80
CA PRO A 37 15.27 5.37 -13.95
C PRO A 37 15.27 3.88 -14.31
N ASN A 38 16.43 3.32 -14.67
CA ASN A 38 16.58 1.90 -14.99
C ASN A 38 17.16 1.08 -13.83
N SER A 39 17.37 1.70 -12.67
CA SER A 39 17.87 0.99 -11.48
C SER A 39 17.03 -0.24 -11.17
N ARG A 40 17.70 -1.36 -10.85
CA ARG A 40 17.09 -2.59 -10.34
C ARG A 40 17.29 -2.62 -8.84
N VAL A 41 16.21 -2.63 -8.10
CA VAL A 41 16.23 -2.47 -6.64
C VAL A 41 15.34 -3.52 -5.98
N ALA A 42 15.93 -4.25 -5.04
CA ALA A 42 15.28 -5.07 -4.05
C ALA A 42 15.90 -4.69 -2.70
N CYS A 43 15.35 -3.67 -2.04
CA CYS A 43 15.89 -3.08 -0.83
C CYS A 43 14.99 -3.40 0.35
N GLU A 44 15.52 -4.08 1.34
CA GLU A 44 14.84 -4.43 2.58
C GLU A 44 15.51 -3.74 3.77
N THR A 45 14.70 -3.36 4.74
CA THR A 45 15.15 -2.69 5.95
C THR A 45 14.67 -3.45 7.18
N LEU A 46 15.59 -3.69 8.12
CA LEU A 46 15.29 -4.09 9.48
C LEU A 46 15.67 -2.95 10.42
N LEU A 47 14.82 -2.64 11.37
CA LEU A 47 15.15 -1.65 12.40
C LEU A 47 14.67 -2.10 13.79
N THR A 48 15.45 -1.76 14.80
CA THR A 48 15.21 -2.04 16.20
C THR A 48 15.78 -0.91 17.05
N THR A 49 15.84 -1.07 18.37
CA THR A 49 16.40 -0.06 19.28
C THR A 49 17.79 0.41 18.81
N GLY A 50 17.92 1.67 18.46
CA GLY A 50 19.18 2.32 18.11
C GLY A 50 19.86 1.86 16.81
N LEU A 51 19.26 0.96 16.03
CA LEU A 51 19.88 0.35 14.85
C LEU A 51 18.94 0.28 13.66
N VAL A 52 19.46 0.59 12.47
CA VAL A 52 18.85 0.33 11.16
C VAL A 52 19.82 -0.49 10.32
N LEU A 53 19.37 -1.60 9.76
CA LEU A 53 20.08 -2.41 8.76
C LEU A 53 19.34 -2.31 7.43
N VAL A 54 20.02 -1.86 6.39
CA VAL A 54 19.53 -1.87 5.01
C VAL A 54 20.28 -2.97 4.26
N ALA A 55 19.55 -3.91 3.67
CA ALA A 55 20.09 -5.06 2.97
C ALA A 55 19.34 -5.30 1.65
N GLY A 56 19.90 -6.09 0.75
CA GLY A 56 19.27 -6.48 -0.50
C GLY A 56 20.19 -6.39 -1.71
N GLU A 57 19.60 -6.31 -2.89
CA GLU A 57 20.32 -6.28 -4.15
C GLU A 57 19.96 -5.01 -4.96
N ILE A 58 20.99 -4.29 -5.40
CA ILE A 58 20.84 -3.06 -6.18
C ILE A 58 21.83 -3.09 -7.36
N THR A 59 21.28 -2.92 -8.57
CA THR A 59 22.08 -2.66 -9.78
C THR A 59 21.70 -1.29 -10.32
N THR A 60 22.65 -0.37 -10.35
CA THR A 60 22.44 1.03 -10.74
C THR A 60 23.72 1.64 -11.28
N THR A 61 23.58 2.75 -11.99
CA THR A 61 24.74 3.56 -12.46
C THR A 61 25.00 4.77 -11.58
N THR A 62 24.20 4.96 -10.52
CA THR A 62 24.33 6.12 -9.62
C THR A 62 24.78 5.72 -8.21
N TYR A 63 25.08 6.73 -7.39
CA TYR A 63 25.47 6.57 -5.99
C TYR A 63 24.49 7.32 -5.08
N VAL A 64 24.07 6.68 -3.99
CA VAL A 64 23.25 7.28 -2.94
C VAL A 64 23.95 7.10 -1.58
N ASP A 65 24.07 8.18 -0.81
CA ASP A 65 24.51 8.12 0.60
C ASP A 65 23.36 7.59 1.47
N ILE A 66 23.22 6.25 1.49
CA ILE A 66 22.16 5.56 2.20
C ILE A 66 22.16 5.87 3.71
N PRO A 67 23.31 5.89 4.43
CA PRO A 67 23.30 6.25 5.85
C PRO A 67 22.72 7.63 6.15
N THR A 68 23.05 8.64 5.35
CA THR A 68 22.51 9.99 5.50
C THR A 68 21.01 10.02 5.17
N LEU A 69 20.58 9.33 4.11
CA LEU A 69 19.18 9.22 3.72
C LEU A 69 18.34 8.55 4.82
N VAL A 70 18.80 7.42 5.36
CA VAL A 70 18.13 6.70 6.46
C VAL A 70 17.92 7.61 7.67
N ARG A 71 18.96 8.32 8.10
CA ARG A 71 18.87 9.26 9.24
C ARG A 71 17.82 10.34 9.01
N GLN A 72 17.79 10.88 7.80
CA GLN A 72 16.81 11.92 7.45
C GLN A 72 15.38 11.37 7.49
N VAL A 73 15.14 10.16 6.95
CA VAL A 73 13.82 9.50 7.01
C VAL A 73 13.36 9.30 8.46
N VAL A 74 14.25 8.82 9.33
CA VAL A 74 13.95 8.62 10.76
C VAL A 74 13.59 9.96 11.45
N LEU A 75 14.33 11.02 11.13
CA LEU A 75 14.03 12.38 11.66
C LEU A 75 12.72 12.94 11.10
N ASP A 76 12.44 12.78 9.82
CA ASP A 76 11.22 13.25 9.16
C ASP A 76 9.95 12.62 9.77
N ILE A 77 10.05 11.37 10.21
CA ILE A 77 8.96 10.66 10.90
C ILE A 77 8.71 11.25 12.29
N GLY A 78 9.76 11.78 12.94
CA GLY A 78 9.68 12.39 14.26
C GLY A 78 10.44 11.63 15.34
N TYR A 79 11.35 10.73 14.98
CA TYR A 79 12.26 10.07 15.91
C TYR A 79 13.57 10.89 16.04
N ASP A 80 13.49 11.96 16.76
CA ASP A 80 14.55 12.96 16.98
C ASP A 80 15.07 13.03 18.42
N ASN A 81 14.60 12.13 19.29
CA ASN A 81 14.93 12.04 20.71
C ASN A 81 15.37 10.62 21.08
N ASP A 82 16.50 10.49 21.78
CA ASP A 82 17.03 9.19 22.21
C ASP A 82 16.09 8.42 23.16
N ALA A 83 15.22 9.15 23.90
CA ALA A 83 14.20 8.53 24.76
C ALA A 83 13.15 7.73 23.98
N TYR A 84 13.06 7.91 22.66
CA TYR A 84 12.14 7.14 21.79
C TYR A 84 12.71 5.79 21.35
N GLY A 85 13.92 5.45 21.84
CA GLY A 85 14.61 4.20 21.54
C GLY A 85 15.33 4.15 20.19
N ILE A 86 15.06 5.12 19.32
CA ILE A 86 15.82 5.39 18.09
C ILE A 86 15.81 6.90 17.84
N ASN A 87 16.92 7.41 17.34
CA ASN A 87 17.06 8.82 16.98
C ASN A 87 17.87 8.92 15.68
N GLY A 88 17.33 9.58 14.68
CA GLY A 88 17.97 9.72 13.37
C GLY A 88 19.37 10.36 13.43
N LYS A 89 19.67 11.17 14.48
CA LYS A 89 20.98 11.78 14.67
C LYS A 89 22.04 10.81 15.18
N THR A 90 21.65 9.82 16.00
CA THR A 90 22.57 8.98 16.79
C THR A 90 22.49 7.49 16.48
N CYS A 91 21.44 7.00 15.82
CA CYS A 91 21.27 5.56 15.56
C CYS A 91 22.42 4.98 14.71
N GLY A 92 22.73 3.72 14.92
CA GLY A 92 23.60 2.94 14.04
C GLY A 92 22.90 2.71 12.69
N VAL A 93 23.65 2.84 11.59
CA VAL A 93 23.16 2.45 10.27
C VAL A 93 24.15 1.49 9.65
N MET A 94 23.67 0.29 9.32
CA MET A 94 24.46 -0.74 8.61
C MET A 94 23.89 -0.91 7.21
N VAL A 95 24.76 -1.10 6.22
CA VAL A 95 24.40 -1.33 4.82
C VAL A 95 25.09 -2.59 4.35
N ALA A 96 24.30 -3.54 3.83
CA ALA A 96 24.72 -4.82 3.29
C ALA A 96 23.99 -5.06 1.95
N LEU A 97 24.51 -4.44 0.89
CA LEU A 97 23.91 -4.47 -0.45
C LEU A 97 24.87 -5.15 -1.42
N ASP A 98 24.32 -6.05 -2.23
CA ASP A 98 25.01 -6.75 -3.30
C ASP A 98 24.44 -6.33 -4.68
N GLU A 99 25.06 -6.75 -5.76
CA GLU A 99 24.51 -6.61 -7.11
C GLU A 99 23.45 -7.68 -7.39
N GLN A 100 22.44 -7.35 -8.20
CA GLN A 100 21.44 -8.34 -8.64
C GLN A 100 22.08 -9.50 -9.38
N SER A 101 21.61 -10.72 -9.11
CA SER A 101 22.07 -11.93 -9.83
C SER A 101 21.93 -11.78 -11.35
N PRO A 102 23.00 -12.01 -12.14
CA PRO A 102 22.94 -11.97 -13.61
C PRO A 102 21.92 -12.95 -14.21
N ASN A 103 21.65 -14.07 -13.53
CA ASN A 103 20.69 -15.08 -13.99
C ASN A 103 19.24 -14.55 -13.93
N ILE A 104 18.93 -13.78 -12.91
CA ILE A 104 17.61 -13.11 -12.80
C ILE A 104 17.51 -12.01 -13.86
N GLY A 105 18.57 -11.17 -13.98
CA GLY A 105 18.62 -10.10 -14.97
C GLY A 105 18.36 -10.60 -16.39
N GLN A 106 18.94 -11.73 -16.77
CA GLN A 106 18.74 -12.32 -18.12
C GLN A 106 17.27 -12.58 -18.44
N GLY A 107 16.50 -13.11 -17.50
CA GLY A 107 15.06 -13.41 -17.71
C GLY A 107 14.20 -12.13 -17.77
N VAL A 108 14.60 -11.09 -17.04
CA VAL A 108 13.89 -9.80 -17.03
C VAL A 108 14.18 -9.01 -18.31
N ASP A 109 15.42 -8.95 -18.75
CA ASP A 109 15.84 -8.10 -19.87
C ASP A 109 15.64 -8.76 -21.24
N ASN A 110 15.45 -10.09 -21.28
CA ASN A 110 15.24 -10.86 -22.50
C ASN A 110 14.25 -11.99 -22.25
N ALA A 111 12.95 -11.68 -22.36
CA ALA A 111 11.85 -12.60 -22.05
C ALA A 111 11.88 -13.90 -22.87
N PHE A 112 11.22 -14.91 -22.35
CA PHE A 112 11.12 -16.23 -22.99
C PHE A 112 10.60 -16.13 -24.43
N GLU A 113 9.59 -15.32 -24.70
CA GLU A 113 8.98 -15.11 -26.02
C GLU A 113 10.01 -14.63 -27.05
N VAL A 114 10.91 -13.72 -26.66
CA VAL A 114 12.00 -13.23 -27.54
C VAL A 114 13.03 -14.31 -27.77
N ARG A 115 13.47 -14.99 -26.70
CA ARG A 115 14.45 -16.09 -26.79
C ARG A 115 13.92 -17.30 -27.59
N ALA A 116 12.62 -17.55 -27.55
CA ALA A 116 11.96 -18.62 -28.31
C ALA A 116 11.62 -18.20 -29.74
N GLY A 117 11.83 -16.93 -30.13
CA GLY A 117 11.48 -16.42 -31.45
C GLY A 117 9.96 -16.28 -31.68
N THR A 118 9.16 -16.27 -30.61
CA THR A 118 7.70 -16.12 -30.66
C THR A 118 7.21 -14.72 -30.30
N GLY A 119 8.11 -13.83 -29.87
CA GLY A 119 7.78 -12.47 -29.39
C GLY A 119 7.42 -11.46 -30.49
N GLY A 120 7.67 -11.79 -31.75
CA GLY A 120 7.46 -10.85 -32.87
C GLY A 120 8.37 -9.61 -32.77
N GLU A 121 7.98 -8.52 -33.45
CA GLU A 121 8.70 -7.23 -33.43
C GLU A 121 8.24 -6.30 -32.29
N ASP A 122 7.26 -6.70 -31.46
CA ASP A 122 6.74 -5.87 -30.38
C ASP A 122 7.73 -5.79 -29.21
N GLN A 123 8.30 -4.63 -29.01
CA GLN A 123 9.29 -4.36 -27.96
C GLN A 123 8.76 -4.58 -26.53
N LEU A 124 7.43 -4.54 -26.32
CA LEU A 124 6.83 -4.83 -25.03
C LEU A 124 6.93 -6.32 -24.63
N ASN A 125 7.25 -7.20 -25.57
CA ASN A 125 7.57 -8.60 -25.30
C ASN A 125 9.03 -8.80 -24.87
N ALA A 126 9.86 -7.77 -24.86
CA ALA A 126 11.27 -7.92 -24.49
C ALA A 126 11.48 -8.12 -22.99
N GLN A 127 10.65 -7.48 -22.16
CA GLN A 127 10.76 -7.57 -20.71
C GLN A 127 9.88 -8.70 -20.16
N GLY A 128 10.49 -9.69 -19.54
CA GLY A 128 9.80 -10.73 -18.79
C GLY A 128 9.47 -10.31 -17.36
N ALA A 129 8.58 -11.04 -16.71
CA ALA A 129 8.31 -10.85 -15.29
C ALA A 129 9.56 -11.17 -14.46
N GLY A 130 9.85 -10.32 -13.46
CA GLY A 130 11.02 -10.47 -12.59
C GLY A 130 10.93 -11.65 -11.62
N ASP A 131 9.73 -12.17 -11.41
CA ASP A 131 9.46 -13.35 -10.59
C ASP A 131 8.16 -14.03 -11.05
N GLN A 132 7.93 -15.24 -10.58
CA GLN A 132 6.61 -15.88 -10.61
C GLN A 132 5.74 -15.33 -9.49
N GLY A 133 4.42 -15.36 -9.68
CA GLY A 133 3.49 -14.97 -8.60
C GLY A 133 2.09 -14.69 -9.11
N MET A 134 1.19 -14.47 -8.16
CA MET A 134 -0.16 -14.00 -8.40
C MET A 134 -0.39 -12.69 -7.65
N MET A 135 -1.00 -11.72 -8.31
CA MET A 135 -1.28 -10.40 -7.75
C MET A 135 -2.77 -10.13 -7.85
N PHE A 136 -3.28 -9.36 -6.88
CA PHE A 136 -4.69 -9.03 -6.79
C PHE A 136 -4.90 -7.53 -6.79
N GLY A 137 -5.92 -7.09 -7.53
CA GLY A 137 -6.48 -5.76 -7.43
C GLY A 137 -7.95 -5.83 -7.01
N TYR A 138 -8.43 -4.81 -6.33
CA TYR A 138 -9.82 -4.77 -5.87
C TYR A 138 -10.37 -3.34 -5.92
N ALA A 139 -11.67 -3.24 -6.16
CA ALA A 139 -12.44 -2.01 -6.02
C ALA A 139 -13.88 -2.33 -5.61
N CYS A 140 -14.51 -1.41 -4.88
CA CYS A 140 -15.94 -1.46 -4.57
C CYS A 140 -16.50 -0.04 -4.44
N ASP A 141 -17.80 0.11 -4.59
CA ASP A 141 -18.51 1.39 -4.57
C ASP A 141 -18.93 1.85 -3.15
N GLU A 142 -18.15 1.46 -2.12
CA GLU A 142 -18.41 1.80 -0.72
C GLU A 142 -17.93 3.19 -0.33
N THR A 143 -16.94 3.73 -1.03
CA THR A 143 -16.33 5.02 -0.74
C THR A 143 -16.06 5.80 -2.03
N PRO A 144 -15.88 7.14 -1.97
CA PRO A 144 -15.55 7.94 -3.16
C PRO A 144 -14.27 7.48 -3.89
N ASP A 145 -13.32 6.89 -3.14
CA ASP A 145 -12.05 6.39 -3.68
C ASP A 145 -12.16 4.94 -4.20
N LEU A 146 -13.38 4.38 -4.21
CA LEU A 146 -13.68 2.99 -4.61
C LEU A 146 -12.87 1.96 -3.81
N MET A 147 -12.78 2.18 -2.50
CA MET A 147 -12.11 1.33 -1.52
C MET A 147 -13.11 0.75 -0.52
N PRO A 148 -12.82 -0.41 0.11
CA PRO A 148 -13.57 -0.89 1.25
C PRO A 148 -13.57 0.10 2.40
N LEU A 149 -14.73 0.39 2.96
CA LEU A 149 -14.90 1.41 3.99
C LEU A 149 -14.03 1.17 5.25
N PRO A 150 -13.88 -0.06 5.79
CA PRO A 150 -13.12 -0.26 7.02
C PRO A 150 -11.64 0.16 6.89
N ILE A 151 -10.96 -0.27 5.81
CA ILE A 151 -9.56 0.10 5.59
C ILE A 151 -9.41 1.57 5.20
N TRP A 152 -10.32 2.09 4.39
CA TRP A 152 -10.33 3.49 3.99
C TRP A 152 -10.43 4.43 5.19
N LEU A 153 -11.32 4.13 6.14
CA LEU A 153 -11.46 4.92 7.36
C LEU A 153 -10.28 4.71 8.32
N ALA A 154 -9.77 3.47 8.46
CA ALA A 154 -8.60 3.19 9.29
C ALA A 154 -7.36 3.98 8.82
N HIS A 155 -7.12 4.07 7.51
CA HIS A 155 -6.03 4.90 6.96
C HIS A 155 -6.20 6.38 7.28
N ARG A 156 -7.41 6.92 7.10
CA ARG A 156 -7.71 8.34 7.38
C ARG A 156 -7.55 8.68 8.85
N LEU A 157 -7.95 7.77 9.75
CA LEU A 157 -7.73 7.92 11.19
C LEU A 157 -6.24 7.90 11.52
N ALA A 158 -5.46 6.98 10.97
CA ALA A 158 -4.01 6.90 11.18
C ALA A 158 -3.29 8.16 10.65
N GLN A 159 -3.69 8.63 9.47
CA GLN A 159 -3.17 9.86 8.88
C GLN A 159 -3.51 11.09 9.73
N ARG A 160 -4.76 11.19 10.20
CA ARG A 160 -5.20 12.28 11.06
C ARG A 160 -4.49 12.28 12.41
N LEU A 161 -4.28 11.09 13.00
CA LEU A 161 -3.52 10.91 14.23
C LEU A 161 -2.09 11.48 14.10
N ALA A 162 -1.39 11.12 13.03
CA ALA A 162 -0.07 11.66 12.73
C ALA A 162 -0.11 13.18 12.46
N GLN A 163 -1.13 13.68 11.78
CA GLN A 163 -1.30 15.09 11.49
C GLN A 163 -1.45 15.93 12.76
N VAL A 164 -2.35 15.56 13.70
CA VAL A 164 -2.58 16.33 14.93
C VAL A 164 -1.34 16.36 15.82
N ARG A 165 -0.50 15.30 15.80
CA ARG A 165 0.82 15.28 16.42
C ARG A 165 1.76 16.29 15.75
N ARG A 166 1.92 16.20 14.43
CA ARG A 166 2.87 17.03 13.66
C ARG A 166 2.60 18.52 13.73
N VAL A 167 1.32 18.91 13.73
CA VAL A 167 0.94 20.34 13.83
C VAL A 167 0.79 20.83 15.28
N GLY A 168 1.07 19.97 16.27
CA GLY A 168 1.08 20.35 17.69
C GLY A 168 -0.30 20.56 18.31
N VAL A 169 -1.38 20.02 17.72
CA VAL A 169 -2.73 20.02 18.34
C VAL A 169 -2.73 19.09 19.56
N LEU A 170 -2.12 17.90 19.40
CA LEU A 170 -1.90 16.95 20.50
C LEU A 170 -0.38 16.71 20.65
N PRO A 171 0.36 17.63 21.30
CA PRO A 171 1.82 17.64 21.28
C PRO A 171 2.46 16.52 22.12
N TYR A 172 1.69 15.87 22.99
CA TYR A 172 2.11 14.75 23.82
C TYR A 172 2.07 13.40 23.08
N LEU A 173 1.53 13.34 21.85
CA LEU A 173 1.55 12.15 21.03
C LEU A 173 2.95 11.91 20.45
N ARG A 174 3.34 10.63 20.37
CA ARG A 174 4.56 10.17 19.74
C ARG A 174 4.28 9.50 18.39
N PRO A 175 5.32 9.18 17.58
CA PRO A 175 5.10 8.78 16.19
C PRO A 175 4.37 7.45 16.00
N ASP A 176 4.52 6.48 16.91
CA ASP A 176 3.93 5.14 16.79
C ASP A 176 2.44 5.14 17.13
N GLY A 177 1.65 4.48 16.30
CA GLY A 177 0.21 4.33 16.55
C GLY A 177 -0.45 3.37 15.57
N LYS A 178 -1.60 2.85 16.00
CA LYS A 178 -2.45 1.92 15.25
C LYS A 178 -3.89 2.37 15.32
N THR A 179 -4.65 2.10 14.27
CA THR A 179 -6.09 2.33 14.20
C THR A 179 -6.79 1.06 13.75
N GLN A 180 -7.97 0.80 14.27
CA GLN A 180 -8.80 -0.32 13.86
C GLN A 180 -10.26 0.14 13.75
N VAL A 181 -10.95 -0.31 12.71
CA VAL A 181 -12.31 0.07 12.40
C VAL A 181 -13.14 -1.17 12.14
N SER A 182 -14.25 -1.31 12.87
CA SER A 182 -15.25 -2.37 12.68
C SER A 182 -16.53 -1.79 12.14
N VAL A 183 -16.99 -2.31 11.00
CA VAL A 183 -18.18 -1.87 10.28
C VAL A 183 -19.17 -3.03 10.17
N THR A 184 -20.44 -2.78 10.47
CA THR A 184 -21.53 -3.72 10.21
C THR A 184 -22.01 -3.59 8.79
N TYR A 185 -22.08 -4.73 8.13
CA TYR A 185 -22.63 -4.90 6.78
C TYR A 185 -24.02 -5.56 6.85
N ASP A 186 -24.90 -5.12 5.98
CA ASP A 186 -26.17 -5.80 5.70
C ASP A 186 -26.32 -5.97 4.18
N ASN A 187 -26.51 -7.22 3.73
CA ASN A 187 -26.59 -7.56 2.31
C ASN A 187 -25.41 -7.01 1.48
N GLY A 188 -24.21 -7.05 2.06
CA GLY A 188 -22.98 -6.61 1.40
C GLY A 188 -22.77 -5.09 1.34
N ARG A 189 -23.59 -4.30 2.04
CA ARG A 189 -23.46 -2.84 2.15
C ARG A 189 -23.11 -2.43 3.57
N PRO A 190 -22.21 -1.48 3.78
CA PRO A 190 -21.93 -0.93 5.11
C PRO A 190 -23.15 -0.16 5.63
N VAL A 191 -23.57 -0.43 6.88
CA VAL A 191 -24.77 0.18 7.47
C VAL A 191 -24.53 0.86 8.80
N ALA A 192 -23.51 0.41 9.58
CA ALA A 192 -23.21 1.00 10.88
C ALA A 192 -21.70 0.94 11.18
N LEU A 193 -21.22 1.90 11.94
CA LEU A 193 -19.89 1.91 12.51
C LEU A 193 -19.96 1.39 13.94
N GLU A 194 -19.35 0.24 14.20
CA GLU A 194 -19.48 -0.46 15.49
C GLU A 194 -18.38 -0.09 16.48
N THR A 195 -17.12 -0.06 16.03
CA THR A 195 -15.99 0.19 16.89
C THR A 195 -14.90 0.96 16.15
N VAL A 196 -14.35 1.96 16.81
CA VAL A 196 -13.08 2.60 16.46
C VAL A 196 -12.12 2.42 17.64
N LEU A 197 -10.98 1.78 17.36
CA LEU A 197 -9.88 1.63 18.31
C LEU A 197 -8.68 2.44 17.80
N ILE A 198 -8.10 3.26 18.69
CA ILE A 198 -6.81 3.90 18.48
C ILE A 198 -5.86 3.50 19.61
N SER A 199 -4.72 2.91 19.23
CA SER A 199 -3.59 2.71 20.12
C SER A 199 -2.48 3.65 19.67
N THR A 200 -2.07 4.58 20.54
CA THR A 200 -1.07 5.60 20.19
C THR A 200 -0.06 5.80 21.31
N GLN A 201 1.20 5.88 20.93
CA GLN A 201 2.28 6.19 21.84
C GLN A 201 2.15 7.66 22.30
N HIS A 202 2.43 7.90 23.58
CA HIS A 202 2.30 9.22 24.23
C HIS A 202 3.43 9.47 25.23
N ASP A 203 3.55 10.72 25.64
CA ASP A 203 4.47 11.13 26.71
C ASP A 203 4.09 10.52 28.08
N PRO A 204 5.05 10.37 29.00
CA PRO A 204 4.77 9.91 30.34
C PRO A 204 3.76 10.79 31.10
N GLY A 205 2.94 10.13 31.92
CA GLY A 205 1.99 10.83 32.80
C GLY A 205 0.69 11.29 32.13
N ILE A 206 0.39 10.84 30.91
CA ILE A 206 -0.88 11.12 30.24
C ILE A 206 -1.96 10.19 30.76
N ASP A 207 -3.05 10.77 31.27
CA ASP A 207 -4.25 10.03 31.70
C ASP A 207 -5.08 9.63 30.47
N ILE A 208 -5.35 8.34 30.35
CA ILE A 208 -6.03 7.79 29.18
C ILE A 208 -7.51 8.19 29.12
N GLU A 209 -8.20 8.13 30.26
CA GLU A 209 -9.65 8.33 30.31
C GLU A 209 -10.04 9.81 30.31
N THR A 210 -9.28 10.63 31.02
CA THR A 210 -9.64 12.03 31.22
C THR A 210 -8.99 12.99 30.23
N LEU A 211 -7.92 12.56 29.51
CA LEU A 211 -7.23 13.41 28.55
C LEU A 211 -7.16 12.75 27.17
N LEU A 212 -6.51 11.58 27.03
CA LEU A 212 -6.25 10.99 25.73
C LEU A 212 -7.53 10.60 24.98
N LEU A 213 -8.46 9.90 25.62
CA LEU A 213 -9.70 9.45 24.97
C LEU A 213 -10.58 10.62 24.50
N PRO A 214 -10.86 11.67 25.31
CA PRO A 214 -11.58 12.86 24.83
C PRO A 214 -10.85 13.55 23.65
N ASP A 215 -9.54 13.73 23.75
CA ASP A 215 -8.75 14.39 22.72
C ASP A 215 -8.75 13.63 21.39
N LEU A 216 -8.60 12.30 21.44
CA LEU A 216 -8.68 11.45 20.23
C LEU A 216 -10.08 11.47 19.63
N ARG A 217 -11.13 11.41 20.48
CA ARG A 217 -12.52 11.49 20.02
C ARG A 217 -12.76 12.79 19.26
N ASP A 218 -12.39 13.93 19.84
CA ASP A 218 -12.75 15.25 19.33
C ASP A 218 -11.86 15.71 18.17
N ASN A 219 -10.57 15.38 18.19
CA ASN A 219 -9.59 15.86 17.20
C ASN A 219 -9.27 14.86 16.08
N VAL A 220 -9.50 13.56 16.30
CA VAL A 220 -9.14 12.51 15.33
C VAL A 220 -10.37 11.80 14.80
N ILE A 221 -11.28 11.33 15.65
CA ILE A 221 -12.38 10.45 15.26
C ILE A 221 -13.57 11.23 14.70
N HIS A 222 -14.16 12.13 15.50
CA HIS A 222 -15.38 12.86 15.12
C HIS A 222 -15.27 13.59 13.77
N PRO A 223 -14.12 14.23 13.42
CA PRO A 223 -13.98 14.92 12.13
C PRO A 223 -14.03 13.98 10.90
N LEU A 224 -13.90 12.67 11.09
CA LEU A 224 -13.81 11.68 10.02
C LEU A 224 -14.98 10.69 10.00
N LEU A 225 -15.93 10.81 10.94
CA LEU A 225 -17.10 9.93 10.96
C LEU A 225 -17.93 10.09 9.68
N PRO A 226 -18.26 8.99 9.00
CA PRO A 226 -19.21 9.02 7.88
C PRO A 226 -20.58 9.53 8.32
N THR A 227 -21.19 10.38 7.52
CA THR A 227 -22.51 10.99 7.84
C THR A 227 -23.71 10.13 7.41
N ASP A 228 -23.45 9.12 6.59
CA ASP A 228 -24.44 8.22 5.98
C ASP A 228 -24.52 6.85 6.66
N LEU A 229 -23.76 6.65 7.74
CA LEU A 229 -23.77 5.43 8.53
C LEU A 229 -24.40 5.67 9.92
N ASP A 230 -25.03 4.62 10.45
CA ASP A 230 -25.44 4.60 11.84
C ASP A 230 -24.21 4.57 12.78
N THR A 231 -24.13 5.54 13.66
CA THR A 231 -23.07 5.67 14.68
C THR A 231 -23.64 5.72 16.11
N ASP A 232 -24.92 5.50 16.30
CA ASP A 232 -25.57 5.63 17.63
C ASP A 232 -25.02 4.66 18.68
N GLY A 233 -24.48 3.53 18.24
CA GLY A 233 -23.85 2.53 19.11
C GLY A 233 -22.32 2.51 19.07
N LEU A 234 -21.68 3.51 18.47
CA LEU A 234 -20.24 3.52 18.26
C LEU A 234 -19.44 3.41 19.57
N ARG A 235 -18.66 2.34 19.67
CA ARG A 235 -17.72 2.14 20.76
C ARG A 235 -16.35 2.71 20.37
N ILE A 236 -15.86 3.69 21.14
CA ILE A 236 -14.52 4.26 20.97
C ILE A 236 -13.61 3.70 22.06
N LEU A 237 -12.45 3.19 21.66
CA LEU A 237 -11.42 2.65 22.53
C LEU A 237 -10.10 3.39 22.28
N ALA A 238 -9.46 3.84 23.36
CA ALA A 238 -8.14 4.44 23.34
C ALA A 238 -7.19 3.66 24.26
N ASN A 239 -6.05 3.19 23.74
CA ASN A 239 -5.05 2.44 24.51
C ASN A 239 -5.65 1.45 25.52
N PRO A 240 -6.46 0.46 25.13
CA PRO A 240 -7.19 -0.40 26.06
C PRO A 240 -6.29 -1.26 26.95
N THR A 241 -5.01 -1.35 26.64
CA THR A 241 -3.98 -1.97 27.52
C THR A 241 -3.50 -1.03 28.63
N GLY A 242 -3.92 0.26 28.60
CA GLY A 242 -3.49 1.30 29.50
C GLY A 242 -2.36 2.14 28.90
N ILE A 243 -1.20 2.17 29.58
CA ILE A 243 -0.06 3.03 29.21
C ILE A 243 0.59 2.54 27.90
N PHE A 244 0.90 3.49 26.98
CA PHE A 244 1.69 3.25 25.78
C PHE A 244 2.81 4.29 25.65
N GLU A 245 3.72 4.31 26.61
CA GLU A 245 4.88 5.21 26.65
C GLU A 245 6.06 4.63 25.87
N LEU A 246 6.27 3.30 25.92
CA LEU A 246 7.27 2.58 25.15
C LEU A 246 6.65 2.11 23.85
N GLY A 247 7.17 2.58 22.72
CA GLY A 247 6.67 2.27 21.38
C GLY A 247 7.76 2.40 20.32
N GLY A 248 7.35 2.30 19.06
CA GLY A 248 8.27 2.34 17.95
C GLY A 248 9.30 1.22 17.99
N PRO A 249 10.48 1.41 17.39
CA PRO A 249 11.56 0.42 17.35
C PRO A 249 12.10 -0.02 18.72
N HIS A 250 11.78 0.69 19.77
CA HIS A 250 12.12 0.31 21.14
C HIS A 250 11.26 -0.85 21.64
N ALA A 251 10.00 -0.90 21.22
CA ALA A 251 9.06 -1.94 21.69
C ALA A 251 9.00 -3.14 20.74
N ASP A 252 9.14 -2.91 19.42
CA ASP A 252 9.00 -3.95 18.41
C ASP A 252 9.95 -3.70 17.22
N THR A 253 10.47 -4.77 16.65
CA THR A 253 11.35 -4.72 15.48
C THR A 253 10.53 -4.46 14.23
N GLY A 254 10.96 -3.49 13.39
CA GLY A 254 10.38 -3.22 12.10
C GLY A 254 11.08 -3.95 10.96
N LEU A 255 10.31 -4.39 9.99
CA LEU A 255 10.79 -5.05 8.77
C LEU A 255 9.98 -4.58 7.55
N THR A 256 10.67 -4.37 6.43
CA THR A 256 10.01 -4.08 5.15
C THR A 256 9.04 -5.19 4.78
N GLY A 257 7.84 -4.82 4.32
CA GLY A 257 6.86 -5.75 3.77
C GLY A 257 6.11 -6.59 4.81
N ARG A 258 6.02 -6.15 6.07
CA ARG A 258 5.25 -6.84 7.12
C ARG A 258 3.86 -6.25 7.38
N LYS A 259 3.41 -5.30 6.56
CA LYS A 259 2.07 -4.68 6.64
C LYS A 259 1.31 -4.78 5.31
N ILE A 260 1.50 -5.90 4.59
CA ILE A 260 0.98 -6.10 3.23
C ILE A 260 -0.56 -6.02 3.14
N ILE A 261 -1.28 -6.38 4.18
CA ILE A 261 -2.74 -6.29 4.23
C ILE A 261 -3.18 -4.83 4.49
N VAL A 262 -2.46 -4.12 5.35
CA VAL A 262 -2.64 -2.67 5.56
C VAL A 262 -2.32 -1.90 4.28
N ASP A 263 -1.28 -2.30 3.55
CA ASP A 263 -0.86 -1.66 2.30
C ASP A 263 -1.89 -1.80 1.18
N THR A 264 -2.79 -2.77 1.26
CA THR A 264 -3.75 -3.11 0.21
C THR A 264 -5.19 -2.83 0.62
N TYR A 265 -5.98 -3.87 0.95
CA TYR A 265 -7.43 -3.74 1.10
C TYR A 265 -7.95 -4.10 2.49
N GLY A 266 -7.07 -4.19 3.51
CA GLY A 266 -7.47 -4.47 4.90
C GLY A 266 -8.14 -5.82 5.12
N GLY A 267 -7.89 -6.80 4.25
CA GLY A 267 -8.47 -8.13 4.31
C GLY A 267 -9.76 -8.32 3.51
N MET A 268 -10.29 -7.28 2.85
CA MET A 268 -11.51 -7.40 2.04
C MET A 268 -11.27 -8.15 0.73
N ALA A 269 -10.08 -8.06 0.16
CA ALA A 269 -9.66 -8.77 -1.03
C ALA A 269 -8.65 -9.88 -0.71
N ARG A 270 -8.46 -10.79 -1.66
CA ARG A 270 -7.36 -11.76 -1.64
C ARG A 270 -6.02 -11.03 -1.75
N HIS A 271 -4.95 -11.71 -1.36
CA HIS A 271 -3.58 -11.19 -1.47
C HIS A 271 -2.64 -12.29 -1.96
N GLY A 272 -1.73 -11.95 -2.87
CA GLY A 272 -0.76 -12.91 -3.43
C GLY A 272 0.46 -13.17 -2.55
N GLY A 273 0.67 -12.37 -1.49
CA GLY A 273 1.77 -12.49 -0.55
C GLY A 273 2.97 -11.59 -0.84
N GLY A 274 3.06 -10.97 -2.03
CA GLY A 274 4.17 -10.08 -2.40
C GLY A 274 4.12 -8.73 -1.66
N ALA A 275 5.24 -8.31 -1.07
CA ALA A 275 5.43 -6.97 -0.52
C ALA A 275 5.77 -5.97 -1.63
N PHE A 276 5.48 -4.68 -1.41
CA PHE A 276 5.69 -3.62 -2.39
C PHE A 276 6.96 -2.81 -2.12
N SER A 277 7.10 -2.28 -0.91
CA SER A 277 8.17 -1.33 -0.56
C SER A 277 9.56 -1.90 -0.83
N GLY A 278 10.46 -1.05 -1.31
CA GLY A 278 11.82 -1.40 -1.66
C GLY A 278 12.00 -2.10 -3.03
N LYS A 279 10.92 -2.39 -3.75
CA LYS A 279 10.95 -3.05 -5.06
C LYS A 279 10.76 -2.05 -6.19
N ASP A 280 11.67 -2.04 -7.17
CA ASP A 280 11.51 -1.30 -8.43
C ASP A 280 10.40 -1.90 -9.30
N PRO A 281 9.86 -1.16 -10.30
CA PRO A 281 8.69 -1.59 -11.06
C PRO A 281 8.91 -2.81 -11.99
N SER A 282 10.11 -3.34 -12.12
CA SER A 282 10.33 -4.63 -12.80
C SER A 282 9.81 -5.82 -11.99
N LYS A 283 9.63 -5.64 -10.68
CA LYS A 283 9.05 -6.64 -9.79
C LYS A 283 7.53 -6.60 -9.89
N VAL A 284 6.96 -7.64 -10.49
CA VAL A 284 5.50 -7.75 -10.73
C VAL A 284 4.68 -7.79 -9.44
N ASP A 285 5.25 -8.20 -8.31
CA ASP A 285 4.62 -8.08 -6.99
C ASP A 285 4.06 -6.69 -6.76
N ARG A 286 4.79 -5.65 -7.16
CA ARG A 286 4.38 -4.26 -7.02
C ARG A 286 3.64 -3.75 -8.26
N SER A 287 4.26 -3.80 -9.42
CA SER A 287 3.73 -3.20 -10.65
C SER A 287 2.42 -3.85 -11.10
N ALA A 288 2.33 -5.18 -11.04
CA ALA A 288 1.10 -5.86 -11.45
C ALA A 288 -0.02 -5.77 -10.40
N ALA A 289 0.30 -5.64 -9.10
CA ALA A 289 -0.72 -5.33 -8.10
C ALA A 289 -1.31 -3.92 -8.32
N TYR A 290 -0.49 -2.94 -8.70
CA TYR A 290 -0.97 -1.61 -9.08
C TYR A 290 -1.82 -1.65 -10.35
N ALA A 291 -1.38 -2.40 -11.38
CA ALA A 291 -2.18 -2.59 -12.60
C ALA A 291 -3.50 -3.30 -12.34
N ALA A 292 -3.51 -4.33 -11.49
CA ALA A 292 -4.73 -5.03 -11.11
C ALA A 292 -5.71 -4.11 -10.35
N ARG A 293 -5.21 -3.23 -9.46
CA ARG A 293 -6.02 -2.17 -8.83
C ARG A 293 -6.58 -1.22 -9.89
N TRP A 294 -5.77 -0.77 -10.82
CA TRP A 294 -6.17 0.11 -11.91
C TRP A 294 -7.32 -0.47 -12.72
N VAL A 295 -7.22 -1.74 -13.12
CA VAL A 295 -8.28 -2.47 -13.84
C VAL A 295 -9.54 -2.59 -13.00
N ALA A 296 -9.44 -3.09 -11.76
CA ALA A 296 -10.60 -3.26 -10.88
C ALA A 296 -11.34 -1.94 -10.65
N LYS A 297 -10.60 -0.85 -10.47
CA LYS A 297 -11.15 0.48 -10.29
C LYS A 297 -11.94 0.96 -11.52
N HIS A 298 -11.42 0.70 -12.72
CA HIS A 298 -12.12 1.02 -13.97
C HIS A 298 -13.44 0.26 -14.13
N VAL A 299 -13.46 -1.05 -13.81
CA VAL A 299 -14.68 -1.87 -13.88
C VAL A 299 -15.78 -1.30 -12.99
N VAL A 300 -15.45 -0.92 -11.75
CA VAL A 300 -16.41 -0.32 -10.82
C VAL A 300 -16.79 1.09 -11.23
N ALA A 301 -15.83 1.94 -11.62
CA ALA A 301 -16.07 3.31 -12.07
C ALA A 301 -16.91 3.38 -13.35
N ALA A 302 -16.78 2.41 -14.26
CA ALA A 302 -17.63 2.29 -15.44
C ALA A 302 -19.07 1.89 -15.08
N GLY A 303 -19.33 1.47 -13.85
CA GLY A 303 -20.63 0.99 -13.40
C GLY A 303 -20.94 -0.42 -13.85
N ALA A 304 -19.97 -1.17 -14.35
CA ALA A 304 -20.14 -2.55 -14.81
C ALA A 304 -20.44 -3.53 -13.66
N ALA A 305 -19.90 -3.26 -12.47
CA ALA A 305 -20.18 -3.99 -11.24
C ALA A 305 -20.05 -3.07 -10.04
N SER A 306 -20.62 -3.44 -8.89
CA SER A 306 -20.44 -2.73 -7.61
C SER A 306 -19.15 -3.18 -6.88
N ARG A 307 -18.63 -4.35 -7.22
CA ARG A 307 -17.40 -4.93 -6.66
C ARG A 307 -16.65 -5.64 -7.78
N CYS A 308 -15.34 -5.48 -7.78
CA CYS A 308 -14.48 -6.17 -8.74
C CYS A 308 -13.16 -6.56 -8.07
N GLU A 309 -12.77 -7.82 -8.23
CA GLU A 309 -11.44 -8.33 -7.91
C GLU A 309 -10.79 -8.85 -9.19
N VAL A 310 -9.56 -8.46 -9.42
CA VAL A 310 -8.74 -8.91 -10.56
C VAL A 310 -7.57 -9.70 -10.03
N GLN A 311 -7.41 -10.94 -10.47
CA GLN A 311 -6.20 -11.73 -10.28
C GLN A 311 -5.41 -11.75 -11.57
N VAL A 312 -4.12 -11.46 -11.51
CA VAL A 312 -3.18 -11.68 -12.60
C VAL A 312 -2.01 -12.52 -12.09
N ALA A 313 -1.54 -13.48 -12.90
CA ALA A 313 -0.43 -14.34 -12.54
C ALA A 313 0.65 -14.36 -13.62
N TYR A 314 1.91 -14.47 -13.18
CA TYR A 314 3.09 -14.50 -14.06
C TYR A 314 3.96 -15.71 -13.79
N ALA A 315 4.70 -16.13 -14.81
CA ALA A 315 5.86 -17.01 -14.70
C ALA A 315 7.14 -16.15 -14.85
N ILE A 316 8.17 -16.48 -14.08
CA ILE A 316 9.45 -15.76 -14.15
C ILE A 316 10.01 -15.76 -15.58
N GLY A 317 10.46 -14.62 -16.06
CA GLY A 317 11.06 -14.46 -17.39
C GLY A 317 10.08 -14.56 -18.56
N VAL A 318 8.75 -14.57 -18.30
CA VAL A 318 7.70 -14.59 -19.33
C VAL A 318 7.02 -13.22 -19.38
N ALA A 319 6.81 -12.67 -20.56
CA ALA A 319 6.23 -11.34 -20.72
C ALA A 319 4.70 -11.37 -20.55
N ARG A 320 4.02 -12.36 -21.10
CA ARG A 320 2.55 -12.43 -21.01
C ARG A 320 2.11 -13.04 -19.68
N PRO A 321 1.05 -12.50 -19.04
CA PRO A 321 0.42 -13.17 -17.91
C PRO A 321 0.03 -14.62 -18.26
N VAL A 322 0.22 -15.54 -17.32
CA VAL A 322 -0.20 -16.95 -17.50
C VAL A 322 -1.68 -17.12 -17.18
N SER A 323 -2.28 -16.20 -16.43
CA SER A 323 -3.72 -16.16 -16.19
C SER A 323 -4.20 -14.76 -15.82
N LEU A 324 -5.46 -14.47 -16.20
CA LEU A 324 -6.22 -13.29 -15.79
C LEU A 324 -7.62 -13.76 -15.38
N LEU A 325 -8.04 -13.38 -14.17
CA LEU A 325 -9.40 -13.61 -13.67
C LEU A 325 -10.01 -12.29 -13.25
N VAL A 326 -11.23 -12.02 -13.70
CA VAL A 326 -12.06 -10.90 -13.25
C VAL A 326 -13.27 -11.46 -12.52
N GLU A 327 -13.39 -11.16 -11.21
CA GLU A 327 -14.46 -11.65 -10.34
C GLU A 327 -15.32 -10.47 -9.88
N THR A 328 -16.62 -10.52 -10.09
CA THR A 328 -17.56 -9.44 -9.75
C THR A 328 -18.50 -9.78 -8.59
N PHE A 329 -18.36 -10.97 -8.01
CA PHE A 329 -19.11 -11.43 -6.84
C PHE A 329 -20.63 -11.39 -7.01
N GLY A 330 -21.15 -11.55 -8.23
CA GLY A 330 -22.59 -11.48 -8.53
C GLY A 330 -23.15 -10.05 -8.47
N THR A 331 -22.30 -9.03 -8.57
CA THR A 331 -22.72 -7.61 -8.57
C THR A 331 -22.66 -6.96 -9.95
N GLU A 332 -22.33 -7.71 -10.96
CA GLU A 332 -22.27 -7.27 -12.35
C GLU A 332 -23.63 -6.82 -12.88
N LYS A 333 -23.59 -5.81 -13.77
CA LYS A 333 -24.76 -5.31 -14.51
C LYS A 333 -24.77 -5.70 -15.97
N VAL A 334 -23.67 -6.31 -16.43
CA VAL A 334 -23.46 -6.85 -17.78
C VAL A 334 -22.84 -8.23 -17.65
N ASP A 335 -22.86 -9.02 -18.72
CA ASP A 335 -22.32 -10.38 -18.74
C ASP A 335 -20.85 -10.40 -18.24
N PRO A 336 -20.48 -11.22 -17.24
CA PRO A 336 -19.12 -11.30 -16.71
C PRO A 336 -18.07 -11.67 -17.76
N GLY A 337 -18.42 -12.51 -18.74
CA GLY A 337 -17.54 -12.89 -19.84
C GLY A 337 -17.19 -11.69 -20.73
N LYS A 338 -18.16 -10.79 -20.95
CA LYS A 338 -17.90 -9.52 -21.67
C LYS A 338 -16.97 -8.61 -20.89
N ILE A 339 -17.13 -8.52 -19.56
CA ILE A 339 -16.23 -7.72 -18.71
C ILE A 339 -14.80 -8.24 -18.84
N ALA A 340 -14.61 -9.56 -18.70
CA ALA A 340 -13.28 -10.19 -18.80
C ALA A 340 -12.64 -9.95 -20.18
N THR A 341 -13.41 -10.09 -21.26
CA THR A 341 -12.93 -9.83 -22.63
C THR A 341 -12.54 -8.35 -22.82
N ALA A 342 -13.38 -7.41 -22.41
CA ALA A 342 -13.09 -6.00 -22.53
C ALA A 342 -11.85 -5.57 -21.70
N VAL A 343 -11.66 -6.17 -20.53
CA VAL A 343 -10.46 -5.95 -19.71
C VAL A 343 -9.22 -6.43 -20.46
N ASP A 344 -9.23 -7.64 -21.03
CA ASP A 344 -8.08 -8.20 -21.77
C ASP A 344 -7.73 -7.38 -23.03
N GLU A 345 -8.73 -6.82 -23.69
CA GLU A 345 -8.54 -5.99 -24.88
C GLU A 345 -8.04 -4.56 -24.58
N ILE A 346 -8.48 -3.97 -23.46
CA ILE A 346 -8.19 -2.56 -23.14
C ILE A 346 -6.89 -2.41 -22.32
N PHE A 347 -6.58 -3.36 -21.45
CA PHE A 347 -5.46 -3.28 -20.51
C PHE A 347 -4.36 -4.28 -20.86
N ASP A 348 -3.22 -3.75 -21.31
CA ASP A 348 -2.05 -4.57 -21.55
C ASP A 348 -1.31 -4.83 -20.23
N LEU A 349 -1.43 -6.06 -19.73
CA LEU A 349 -0.85 -6.46 -18.45
C LEU A 349 0.55 -7.10 -18.56
N ARG A 350 1.25 -6.93 -19.69
CA ARG A 350 2.67 -7.29 -19.78
C ARG A 350 3.51 -6.35 -18.92
N PRO A 351 4.57 -6.80 -18.23
CA PRO A 351 5.38 -5.97 -17.32
C PRO A 351 5.85 -4.65 -17.94
N ALA A 352 6.36 -4.66 -19.17
CA ALA A 352 6.79 -3.44 -19.86
C ALA A 352 5.64 -2.48 -20.15
N ALA A 353 4.47 -2.99 -20.50
CA ALA A 353 3.28 -2.18 -20.75
C ALA A 353 2.77 -1.52 -19.46
N ILE A 354 2.72 -2.26 -18.36
CA ILE A 354 2.35 -1.74 -17.05
C ILE A 354 3.27 -0.58 -16.64
N VAL A 355 4.58 -0.78 -16.75
CA VAL A 355 5.58 0.25 -16.40
C VAL A 355 5.40 1.50 -17.26
N ARG A 356 5.12 1.37 -18.54
CA ARG A 356 4.85 2.45 -19.48
C ARG A 356 3.53 3.17 -19.14
N ASP A 357 2.43 2.42 -19.05
CA ASP A 357 1.07 2.97 -18.95
C ASP A 357 0.82 3.64 -17.59
N LEU A 358 1.44 3.13 -16.54
CA LEU A 358 1.38 3.72 -15.20
C LEU A 358 2.59 4.60 -14.87
N GLU A 359 3.51 4.84 -15.83
CA GLU A 359 4.69 5.69 -15.65
C GLU A 359 5.49 5.40 -14.37
N LEU A 360 5.75 4.13 -14.10
CA LEU A 360 6.29 3.67 -12.80
C LEU A 360 7.80 3.92 -12.60
N ARG A 361 8.54 4.47 -13.57
CA ARG A 361 9.97 4.76 -13.41
C ARG A 361 10.28 6.09 -12.74
N ARG A 362 9.27 6.72 -12.12
CA ARG A 362 9.38 7.98 -11.40
C ARG A 362 9.66 7.75 -9.92
N PRO A 363 10.31 8.71 -9.21
CA PRO A 363 10.53 8.64 -7.77
C PRO A 363 9.25 9.02 -7.00
N ILE A 364 8.31 8.09 -6.86
CA ILE A 364 6.97 8.31 -6.29
C ILE A 364 6.66 7.40 -5.12
N TYR A 365 7.60 6.51 -4.75
CA TYR A 365 7.34 5.35 -3.91
C TYR A 365 7.33 5.64 -2.41
N ARG A 366 8.19 6.54 -1.92
CA ARG A 366 8.17 6.93 -0.50
C ARG A 366 6.78 7.38 -0.03
N LYS A 367 6.03 8.08 -0.88
CA LYS A 367 4.67 8.52 -0.56
C LYS A 367 3.68 7.37 -0.36
N THR A 368 3.93 6.21 -0.94
CA THR A 368 3.06 5.04 -0.81
C THR A 368 3.29 4.26 0.49
N SER A 369 4.45 4.43 1.12
CA SER A 369 4.92 3.59 2.23
C SER A 369 4.12 3.74 3.52
N ALA A 370 3.19 4.69 3.63
CA ALA A 370 2.29 4.87 4.76
C ALA A 370 0.88 5.18 4.27
N TYR A 371 -0.12 4.74 5.06
CA TYR A 371 -1.56 5.01 4.82
C TYR A 371 -2.14 4.34 3.57
N GLY A 372 -1.58 3.19 3.17
CA GLY A 372 -2.02 2.38 2.04
C GLY A 372 -1.52 2.86 0.68
N HIS A 373 -1.38 1.91 -0.24
CA HIS A 373 -0.97 2.17 -1.63
C HIS A 373 -2.16 2.50 -2.54
N PHE A 374 -3.38 2.23 -2.11
CA PHE A 374 -4.62 2.37 -2.88
C PHE A 374 -5.62 3.31 -2.22
N GLY A 375 -6.56 3.83 -3.03
CA GLY A 375 -7.57 4.77 -2.56
C GLY A 375 -7.01 6.16 -2.23
N ARG A 376 -6.03 6.61 -3.01
CA ARG A 376 -5.31 7.87 -2.85
C ARG A 376 -5.63 8.83 -3.99
N SER A 377 -5.70 10.12 -3.68
CA SER A 377 -5.94 11.20 -4.64
C SER A 377 -4.67 11.92 -5.11
N ASP A 378 -3.50 11.40 -4.76
CA ASP A 378 -2.20 11.94 -5.20
C ASP A 378 -2.08 11.76 -6.72
N LYS A 379 -1.79 12.83 -7.45
CA LYS A 379 -1.71 12.82 -8.94
C LYS A 379 -0.61 11.91 -9.49
N GLU A 380 0.40 11.64 -8.69
CA GLU A 380 1.50 10.75 -9.03
C GLU A 380 1.09 9.28 -9.08
N PHE A 381 -0.01 8.91 -8.41
CA PHE A 381 -0.49 7.52 -8.29
C PHE A 381 -1.40 7.18 -9.47
N THR A 382 -0.79 6.96 -10.61
CA THR A 382 -1.45 6.72 -11.91
C THR A 382 -2.37 5.50 -11.94
N TRP A 383 -2.17 4.53 -11.04
CA TRP A 383 -3.07 3.38 -10.86
C TRP A 383 -4.42 3.74 -10.22
N GLU A 384 -4.57 4.96 -9.74
CA GLU A 384 -5.84 5.51 -9.28
C GLU A 384 -6.57 6.34 -10.35
N ASP A 385 -5.96 6.55 -11.52
CA ASP A 385 -6.59 7.18 -12.68
C ASP A 385 -7.76 6.33 -13.21
N THR A 386 -8.75 7.00 -13.78
CA THR A 386 -9.95 6.42 -14.39
C THR A 386 -10.17 6.86 -15.83
N SER A 387 -9.10 7.24 -16.52
CA SER A 387 -9.15 7.82 -17.87
C SER A 387 -9.69 6.89 -18.96
N ARG A 388 -9.61 5.57 -18.75
CA ARG A 388 -10.15 4.56 -19.70
C ARG A 388 -11.58 4.10 -19.39
N VAL A 389 -12.29 4.78 -18.49
CA VAL A 389 -13.67 4.40 -18.13
C VAL A 389 -14.61 4.48 -19.33
N ASP A 390 -14.47 5.50 -20.17
CA ASP A 390 -15.34 5.65 -21.36
C ASP A 390 -15.07 4.57 -22.41
N ASP A 391 -13.81 4.16 -22.60
CA ASP A 391 -13.46 3.04 -23.48
C ASP A 391 -14.11 1.74 -23.00
N LEU A 392 -14.04 1.50 -21.68
CA LEU A 392 -14.65 0.32 -21.08
C LEU A 392 -16.19 0.34 -21.18
N LYS A 393 -16.83 1.49 -20.93
CA LYS A 393 -18.27 1.66 -21.14
C LYS A 393 -18.68 1.38 -22.58
N GLN A 394 -17.94 1.92 -23.54
CA GLN A 394 -18.20 1.67 -24.95
C GLN A 394 -18.09 0.18 -25.31
N ALA A 395 -17.05 -0.51 -24.84
CA ALA A 395 -16.86 -1.93 -25.08
C ALA A 395 -17.96 -2.79 -24.45
N LEU A 396 -18.52 -2.37 -23.32
CA LEU A 396 -19.58 -3.07 -22.58
C LEU A 396 -20.99 -2.68 -23.00
N GLY A 397 -21.16 -1.58 -23.73
CA GLY A 397 -22.47 -1.04 -24.12
C GLY A 397 -23.23 -0.40 -22.95
N LEU A 398 -22.50 0.27 -22.04
CA LEU A 398 -23.03 0.98 -20.86
C LEU A 398 -23.22 2.47 -21.11
#